data_44cc3199fed92690d5dfe90590c59f3d
#
_entry.id   44cc3199fed92690d5dfe90590c59f3d
#
_cell.length_a   1.000
_cell.length_b   1.000
_cell.length_c   1.000
_cell.angle_alpha   90.00
_cell.angle_beta   90.00
_cell.angle_gamma   90.00
#
_symmetry.space_group_name_H-M   'P 1'
#
loop_
_entity.id
_entity.type
_entity.pdbx_description
1 polymer ?
#
loop_
_entity_poly.entity_id
_entity_poly.type
_entity_poly.pdbx_seq_one_letter_code
_entity_poly.pdbx_strand_id
1 'polypeptide(L)'
;MRLLRDGVVSVMRNINIFRYFLLFIAAFIGALLLGMGDAAAGPFTLKTAAGCGKGGIGDIFCNTTKSVQEAPGLLSGLAYLFGIVMGVWGISKLYEHVQNPQQTPIWDSLKRFLAGGCFFALPMVIEVVRNTMATDAASTFGMTGFTGKTSGAGLDAMVTALMRDVWQPFLGNALPAFCYLAGIVLVLIGINRLVKSSQEGPRGPGGFGTIMTFLAAGALFSADSMMEAWSVSLFTSDTVTTQAALQYTAGTSKVEQDHVHAVISAIIAFMAILGWISFIRGWFILRDVAEGNQQASLMAGFTHLFGGALAVNLGPLLNHVQATLGLGAYGVNFG
;
A
#
# COMPACT_ATOMS: atom_id res chain seq x y z
N MET A 1 -23.29 -56.88 -8.91
CA MET A 1 -22.49 -56.92 -7.66
C MET A 1 -21.17 -56.11 -7.73
N ARG A 2 -20.41 -56.09 -8.83
CA ARG A 2 -19.17 -55.28 -8.93
C ARG A 2 -19.41 -53.77 -8.86
N LEU A 3 -20.39 -53.22 -9.54
CA LEU A 3 -20.72 -51.80 -9.56
C LEU A 3 -21.12 -51.22 -8.18
N LEU A 4 -21.83 -52.02 -7.36
CA LEU A 4 -22.18 -51.60 -5.98
C LEU A 4 -20.96 -51.57 -5.07
N ARG A 5 -20.02 -52.53 -5.24
CA ARG A 5 -18.79 -52.59 -4.47
C ARG A 5 -17.85 -51.41 -4.79
N ASP A 6 -17.75 -51.04 -6.06
CA ASP A 6 -16.89 -49.90 -6.50
C ASP A 6 -17.46 -48.57 -6.08
N GLY A 7 -18.79 -48.40 -6.05
CA GLY A 7 -19.48 -47.23 -5.51
C GLY A 7 -19.27 -47.05 -4.00
N VAL A 8 -19.40 -48.15 -3.22
CA VAL A 8 -19.18 -48.12 -1.76
C VAL A 8 -17.72 -47.82 -1.41
N VAL A 9 -16.77 -48.39 -2.14
CA VAL A 9 -15.33 -48.14 -1.94
C VAL A 9 -14.99 -46.68 -2.30
N SER A 10 -15.60 -46.09 -3.33
CA SER A 10 -15.44 -44.69 -3.71
C SER A 10 -15.98 -43.74 -2.62
N VAL A 11 -17.17 -44.03 -2.08
CA VAL A 11 -17.78 -43.24 -1.00
C VAL A 11 -16.96 -43.32 0.30
N MET A 12 -16.52 -44.53 0.70
CA MET A 12 -15.67 -44.70 1.89
C MET A 12 -14.30 -44.01 1.74
N ARG A 13 -13.73 -44.03 0.55
CA ARG A 13 -12.46 -43.34 0.27
C ARG A 13 -12.63 -41.81 0.36
N ASN A 14 -13.73 -41.26 -0.15
CA ASN A 14 -14.05 -39.82 -0.01
C ASN A 14 -14.28 -39.41 1.45
N ILE A 15 -14.94 -40.26 2.25
CA ILE A 15 -15.15 -40.01 3.69
C ILE A 15 -13.81 -40.01 4.44
N ASN A 16 -12.89 -40.92 4.10
CA ASN A 16 -11.57 -40.92 4.74
C ASN A 16 -10.74 -39.69 4.34
N ILE A 17 -10.73 -39.28 3.07
CA ILE A 17 -10.04 -38.09 2.63
C ILE A 17 -10.63 -36.84 3.34
N PHE A 18 -11.95 -36.77 3.48
CA PHE A 18 -12.62 -35.67 4.19
C PHE A 18 -12.31 -35.67 5.70
N ARG A 19 -12.20 -36.84 6.35
CA ARG A 19 -11.75 -36.95 7.75
C ARG A 19 -10.31 -36.51 7.93
N TYR A 20 -9.39 -36.92 7.07
CA TYR A 20 -7.99 -36.46 7.14
C TYR A 20 -7.87 -34.97 6.87
N PHE A 21 -8.68 -34.42 5.98
CA PHE A 21 -8.78 -32.98 5.73
C PHE A 21 -9.28 -32.21 6.94
N LEU A 22 -10.34 -32.69 7.59
CA LEU A 22 -10.84 -32.10 8.85
C LEU A 22 -9.82 -32.18 9.98
N LEU A 23 -9.12 -33.31 10.13
CA LEU A 23 -8.06 -33.48 11.12
C LEU A 23 -6.87 -32.55 10.83
N PHE A 24 -6.51 -32.36 9.58
CA PHE A 24 -5.45 -31.46 9.15
C PHE A 24 -5.84 -30.00 9.43
N ILE A 25 -7.08 -29.59 9.09
CA ILE A 25 -7.61 -28.26 9.44
C ILE A 25 -7.63 -28.05 10.96
N ALA A 26 -8.10 -29.04 11.72
CA ALA A 26 -8.14 -28.94 13.18
C ALA A 26 -6.74 -28.86 13.79
N ALA A 27 -5.78 -29.66 13.30
CA ALA A 27 -4.37 -29.59 13.72
C ALA A 27 -3.73 -28.23 13.34
N PHE A 28 -4.06 -27.72 12.16
CA PHE A 28 -3.56 -26.42 11.70
C PHE A 28 -4.16 -25.25 12.48
N ILE A 29 -5.47 -25.27 12.75
CA ILE A 29 -6.13 -24.29 13.64
C ILE A 29 -5.54 -24.39 15.05
N GLY A 30 -5.30 -25.60 15.54
CA GLY A 30 -4.62 -25.82 16.82
C GLY A 30 -3.20 -25.25 16.83
N ALA A 31 -2.42 -25.46 15.79
CA ALA A 31 -1.07 -24.90 15.63
C ALA A 31 -1.11 -23.37 15.50
N LEU A 32 -2.11 -22.82 14.81
CA LEU A 32 -2.34 -21.37 14.70
C LEU A 32 -2.69 -20.76 16.06
N LEU A 33 -3.57 -21.41 16.83
CA LEU A 33 -3.96 -20.96 18.17
C LEU A 33 -2.81 -21.08 19.18
N LEU A 34 -1.95 -22.08 19.05
CA LEU A 34 -0.78 -22.28 19.90
C LEU A 34 0.43 -21.43 19.47
N GLY A 35 0.52 -21.09 18.17
CA GLY A 35 1.62 -20.30 17.58
C GLY A 35 1.38 -18.79 17.57
N MET A 36 0.21 -18.30 17.97
CA MET A 36 -0.12 -16.87 17.97
C MET A 36 0.67 -16.03 19.01
N GLY A 37 1.52 -16.69 19.82
CA GLY A 37 2.34 -15.98 20.80
C GLY A 37 3.49 -15.16 20.20
N ASP A 38 4.17 -15.62 19.14
CA ASP A 38 5.39 -14.96 18.62
C ASP A 38 5.56 -14.92 17.10
N ALA A 39 4.72 -15.62 16.34
CA ALA A 39 4.85 -15.70 14.87
C ALA A 39 4.08 -14.62 14.09
N ALA A 40 3.34 -13.76 14.78
CA ALA A 40 2.55 -12.70 14.15
C ALA A 40 3.35 -11.42 13.85
N ALA A 41 4.61 -11.36 14.29
CA ALA A 41 5.54 -10.32 13.88
C ALA A 41 6.17 -10.72 12.54
N GLY A 42 5.42 -10.67 11.46
CA GLY A 42 6.01 -10.48 10.14
C GLY A 42 6.90 -9.22 10.18
N PRO A 43 7.84 -9.04 9.24
CA PRO A 43 8.83 -7.96 9.27
C PRO A 43 8.23 -6.54 9.23
N PHE A 44 6.92 -6.41 9.35
CA PHE A 44 6.19 -5.16 9.29
C PHE A 44 5.37 -4.88 10.54
N THR A 45 6.04 -4.37 11.56
CA THR A 45 5.36 -3.67 12.65
C THR A 45 5.12 -2.23 12.20
N LEU A 46 3.86 -1.84 12.05
CA LEU A 46 3.47 -0.43 11.93
C LEU A 46 3.96 0.30 13.20
N LYS A 47 5.14 0.94 13.12
CA LYS A 47 5.62 1.76 14.23
C LYS A 47 4.67 2.93 14.39
N THR A 48 4.06 3.07 15.55
CA THR A 48 3.37 4.30 15.94
C THR A 48 4.41 5.40 16.02
N ALA A 49 4.37 6.35 15.06
CA ALA A 49 5.28 7.49 15.07
C ALA A 49 5.02 8.41 16.26
N ALA A 50 6.02 9.19 16.63
CA ALA A 50 5.90 10.24 17.63
C ALA A 50 4.79 11.23 17.25
N GLY A 51 4.04 11.73 18.21
CA GLY A 51 3.00 12.73 17.97
C GLY A 51 1.59 12.35 18.45
N CYS A 52 1.39 11.12 18.89
CA CYS A 52 0.13 10.64 19.47
C CYS A 52 -0.02 11.03 20.94
N GLY A 53 -1.28 11.19 21.41
CA GLY A 53 -1.57 11.45 22.83
C GLY A 53 -1.69 12.93 23.21
N LYS A 54 -1.93 13.83 22.23
CA LYS A 54 -2.08 15.27 22.45
C LYS A 54 -3.54 15.75 22.54
N GLY A 55 -4.51 14.84 22.39
CA GLY A 55 -5.95 15.14 22.46
C GLY A 55 -6.51 15.88 21.23
N GLY A 56 -5.77 15.93 20.12
CA GLY A 56 -6.18 16.59 18.89
C GLY A 56 -6.73 15.65 17.80
N ILE A 57 -6.97 16.21 16.61
CA ILE A 57 -7.41 15.46 15.41
C ILE A 57 -6.37 14.40 15.03
N GLY A 58 -5.08 14.66 15.26
CA GLY A 58 -4.00 13.71 15.03
C GLY A 58 -4.16 12.41 15.80
N ASP A 59 -4.74 12.43 17.01
CA ASP A 59 -4.99 11.22 17.80
C ASP A 59 -6.03 10.29 17.13
N ILE A 60 -6.93 10.83 16.31
CA ILE A 60 -7.88 10.01 15.53
C ILE A 60 -7.10 9.13 14.55
N PHE A 61 -6.14 9.69 13.83
CA PHE A 61 -5.27 8.94 12.92
C PHE A 61 -4.42 7.91 13.66
N CYS A 62 -3.84 8.29 14.80
CA CYS A 62 -3.08 7.37 15.65
C CYS A 62 -3.93 6.20 16.15
N ASN A 63 -5.12 6.47 16.67
CA ASN A 63 -6.02 5.45 17.18
C ASN A 63 -6.54 4.54 16.07
N THR A 64 -6.85 5.10 14.90
CA THR A 64 -7.22 4.33 13.72
C THR A 64 -6.07 3.40 13.31
N THR A 65 -4.84 3.89 13.26
CA THR A 65 -3.65 3.08 12.92
C THR A 65 -3.45 1.96 13.94
N LYS A 66 -3.59 2.24 15.23
CA LYS A 66 -3.52 1.20 16.29
C LYS A 66 -4.60 0.15 16.12
N SER A 67 -5.83 0.56 15.80
CA SER A 67 -6.97 -0.37 15.61
C SER A 67 -6.77 -1.30 14.43
N VAL A 68 -6.07 -0.87 13.38
CA VAL A 68 -5.79 -1.69 12.18
C VAL A 68 -4.39 -2.34 12.19
N GLN A 69 -3.62 -2.14 13.26
CA GLN A 69 -2.26 -2.66 13.38
C GLN A 69 -2.20 -4.19 13.26
N GLU A 70 -3.23 -4.89 13.75
CA GLU A 70 -3.33 -6.35 13.69
C GLU A 70 -3.93 -6.87 12.36
N ALA A 71 -4.47 -5.98 11.53
CA ALA A 71 -5.11 -6.37 10.27
C ALA A 71 -4.16 -7.10 9.30
N PRO A 72 -2.88 -6.73 9.14
CA PRO A 72 -1.93 -7.48 8.32
C PRO A 72 -1.76 -8.94 8.76
N GLY A 73 -1.70 -9.18 10.09
CA GLY A 73 -1.63 -10.53 10.66
C GLY A 73 -2.87 -11.35 10.34
N LEU A 74 -4.04 -10.76 10.49
CA LEU A 74 -5.31 -11.40 10.15
C LEU A 74 -5.41 -11.73 8.66
N LEU A 75 -5.04 -10.78 7.78
CA LEU A 75 -5.03 -11.00 6.33
C LEU A 75 -4.04 -12.10 5.93
N SER A 76 -2.87 -12.14 6.54
CA SER A 76 -1.88 -13.21 6.32
C SER A 76 -2.43 -14.57 6.78
N GLY A 77 -3.08 -14.64 7.95
CA GLY A 77 -3.72 -15.84 8.44
C GLY A 77 -4.82 -16.36 7.51
N LEU A 78 -5.67 -15.47 7.01
CA LEU A 78 -6.69 -15.81 5.99
C LEU A 78 -6.03 -16.30 4.70
N ALA A 79 -4.96 -15.66 4.25
CA ALA A 79 -4.24 -16.09 3.06
C ALA A 79 -3.65 -17.49 3.21
N TYR A 80 -3.09 -17.85 4.37
CA TYR A 80 -2.64 -19.21 4.65
C TYR A 80 -3.78 -20.23 4.52
N LEU A 81 -4.95 -19.95 5.09
CA LEU A 81 -6.14 -20.80 4.95
C LEU A 81 -6.55 -20.99 3.49
N PHE A 82 -6.62 -19.88 2.73
CA PHE A 82 -6.90 -19.94 1.30
C PHE A 82 -5.83 -20.75 0.53
N GLY A 83 -4.56 -20.59 0.88
CA GLY A 83 -3.44 -21.34 0.29
C GLY A 83 -3.62 -22.85 0.45
N ILE A 84 -3.99 -23.31 1.65
CA ILE A 84 -4.25 -24.71 1.95
C ILE A 84 -5.46 -25.23 1.16
N VAL A 85 -6.58 -24.50 1.17
CA VAL A 85 -7.79 -24.87 0.43
C VAL A 85 -7.50 -25.00 -1.06
N MET A 86 -6.78 -24.03 -1.64
CA MET A 86 -6.36 -24.08 -3.05
C MET A 86 -5.41 -25.23 -3.35
N GLY A 87 -4.48 -25.54 -2.44
CA GLY A 87 -3.58 -26.69 -2.55
C GLY A 87 -4.35 -28.01 -2.61
N VAL A 88 -5.27 -28.22 -1.67
CA VAL A 88 -6.14 -29.42 -1.65
C VAL A 88 -7.00 -29.51 -2.91
N TRP A 89 -7.56 -28.39 -3.36
CA TRP A 89 -8.33 -28.35 -4.59
C TRP A 89 -7.47 -28.64 -5.83
N GLY A 90 -6.21 -28.17 -5.85
CA GLY A 90 -5.22 -28.52 -6.86
C GLY A 90 -4.95 -30.03 -6.93
N ILE A 91 -4.80 -30.69 -5.77
CA ILE A 91 -4.65 -32.16 -5.67
C ILE A 91 -5.88 -32.87 -6.24
N SER A 92 -7.08 -32.42 -5.88
CA SER A 92 -8.33 -33.00 -6.39
C SER A 92 -8.41 -32.90 -7.92
N LYS A 93 -8.02 -31.75 -8.50
CA LYS A 93 -7.99 -31.55 -9.96
C LYS A 93 -6.89 -32.37 -10.65
N LEU A 94 -5.75 -32.58 -10.00
CA LEU A 94 -4.71 -33.48 -10.50
C LEU A 94 -5.21 -34.94 -10.54
N TYR A 95 -5.93 -35.34 -9.51
CA TYR A 95 -6.55 -36.67 -9.47
C TYR A 95 -7.60 -36.87 -10.59
N GLU A 96 -8.45 -35.85 -10.84
CA GLU A 96 -9.39 -35.87 -11.97
C GLU A 96 -8.66 -35.96 -13.32
N HIS A 97 -7.54 -35.22 -13.49
CA HIS A 97 -6.72 -35.29 -14.69
C HIS A 97 -6.18 -36.71 -14.94
N VAL A 98 -5.71 -37.39 -13.89
CA VAL A 98 -5.21 -38.77 -14.01
C VAL A 98 -6.32 -39.75 -14.45
N GLN A 99 -7.56 -39.49 -14.02
CA GLN A 99 -8.70 -40.33 -14.41
C GLN A 99 -9.24 -39.99 -15.81
N ASN A 100 -9.30 -38.71 -16.17
CA ASN A 100 -9.86 -38.24 -17.42
C ASN A 100 -9.00 -37.13 -18.06
N PRO A 101 -7.86 -37.46 -18.68
CA PRO A 101 -6.91 -36.48 -19.23
C PRO A 101 -7.51 -35.57 -20.31
N GLN A 102 -8.54 -36.05 -21.02
CA GLN A 102 -9.20 -35.30 -22.09
C GLN A 102 -10.13 -34.18 -21.58
N GLN A 103 -10.67 -34.28 -20.38
CA GLN A 103 -11.64 -33.34 -19.83
C GLN A 103 -11.02 -32.30 -18.90
N THR A 104 -9.94 -32.66 -18.23
CA THR A 104 -9.26 -31.78 -17.26
C THR A 104 -7.80 -31.58 -17.65
N PRO A 105 -7.42 -30.43 -18.19
CA PRO A 105 -6.03 -30.14 -18.54
C PRO A 105 -5.15 -30.06 -17.30
N ILE A 106 -3.94 -30.59 -17.37
CA ILE A 106 -2.95 -30.56 -16.26
C ILE A 106 -2.64 -29.14 -15.79
N TRP A 107 -2.72 -28.17 -16.70
CA TRP A 107 -2.50 -26.76 -16.42
C TRP A 107 -3.46 -26.19 -15.36
N ASP A 108 -4.67 -26.73 -15.27
CA ASP A 108 -5.66 -26.28 -14.29
C ASP A 108 -5.26 -26.64 -12.86
N SER A 109 -4.68 -27.84 -12.68
CA SER A 109 -4.12 -28.28 -11.40
C SER A 109 -2.86 -27.48 -11.05
N LEU A 110 -1.95 -27.30 -12.00
CA LEU A 110 -0.67 -26.60 -11.78
C LEU A 110 -0.90 -25.13 -11.36
N LYS A 111 -1.82 -24.43 -12.02
CA LYS A 111 -2.16 -23.03 -11.69
C LYS A 111 -2.77 -22.91 -10.30
N ARG A 112 -3.58 -23.86 -9.87
CA ARG A 112 -4.14 -23.90 -8.50
C ARG A 112 -3.07 -24.13 -7.45
N PHE A 113 -2.10 -25.02 -7.73
CA PHE A 113 -0.95 -25.21 -6.86
C PHE A 113 -0.09 -23.93 -6.77
N LEU A 114 0.16 -23.28 -7.91
CA LEU A 114 0.93 -22.04 -7.93
C LEU A 114 0.21 -20.94 -7.13
N ALA A 115 -1.09 -20.78 -7.33
CA ALA A 115 -1.89 -19.82 -6.58
C ALA A 115 -1.94 -20.15 -5.08
N GLY A 116 -2.15 -21.43 -4.73
CA GLY A 116 -2.10 -21.91 -3.34
C GLY A 116 -0.75 -21.63 -2.70
N GLY A 117 0.36 -21.84 -3.42
CA GLY A 117 1.71 -21.52 -3.00
C GLY A 117 1.92 -20.01 -2.79
N CYS A 118 1.42 -19.18 -3.70
CA CYS A 118 1.47 -17.72 -3.56
C CYS A 118 0.68 -17.22 -2.34
N PHE A 119 -0.51 -17.76 -2.07
CA PHE A 119 -1.26 -17.45 -0.87
C PHE A 119 -0.54 -17.89 0.40
N PHE A 120 0.05 -19.09 0.38
CA PHE A 120 0.81 -19.60 1.51
C PHE A 120 2.09 -18.82 1.76
N ALA A 121 2.77 -18.40 0.70
CA ALA A 121 3.98 -17.58 0.76
C ALA A 121 3.69 -16.08 0.72
N LEU A 122 2.48 -15.63 1.09
CA LEU A 122 2.05 -14.23 0.98
C LEU A 122 3.06 -13.23 1.55
N PRO A 123 3.66 -13.41 2.74
CA PRO A 123 4.65 -12.47 3.27
C PRO A 123 5.87 -12.33 2.34
N MET A 124 6.35 -13.45 1.78
CA MET A 124 7.47 -13.44 0.83
C MET A 124 7.08 -12.80 -0.51
N VAL A 125 5.85 -13.04 -0.99
CA VAL A 125 5.33 -12.40 -2.21
C VAL A 125 5.25 -10.89 -2.05
N ILE A 126 4.78 -10.40 -0.90
CA ILE A 126 4.73 -8.97 -0.56
C ILE A 126 6.14 -8.38 -0.59
N GLU A 127 7.10 -9.05 0.04
CA GLU A 127 8.50 -8.60 0.07
C GLU A 127 9.13 -8.54 -1.33
N VAL A 128 8.91 -9.56 -2.15
CA VAL A 128 9.40 -9.59 -3.54
C VAL A 128 8.77 -8.46 -4.36
N VAL A 129 7.45 -8.27 -4.27
CA VAL A 129 6.74 -7.21 -5.01
C VAL A 129 7.24 -5.84 -4.57
N ARG A 130 7.47 -5.64 -3.28
CA ARG A 130 8.04 -4.41 -2.73
C ARG A 130 9.47 -4.17 -3.23
N ASN A 131 10.36 -5.15 -3.08
CA ASN A 131 11.77 -5.02 -3.46
C ASN A 131 11.98 -4.89 -4.98
N THR A 132 10.99 -5.25 -5.79
CA THR A 132 11.00 -5.00 -7.24
C THR A 132 10.85 -3.51 -7.56
N MET A 133 10.18 -2.76 -6.68
CA MET A 133 9.90 -1.33 -6.87
C MET A 133 10.87 -0.42 -6.10
N ALA A 134 11.42 -0.90 -4.97
CA ALA A 134 12.32 -0.12 -4.12
C ALA A 134 13.37 -1.02 -3.47
N THR A 135 14.61 -0.56 -3.48
CA THR A 135 15.76 -1.28 -2.91
C THR A 135 15.91 -1.08 -1.41
N ASP A 136 15.32 -0.04 -0.83
CA ASP A 136 15.49 0.32 0.57
C ASP A 136 14.17 0.39 1.32
N ALA A 137 14.16 -0.31 2.47
CA ALA A 137 13.02 -0.46 3.34
C ALA A 137 12.88 0.66 4.38
N ALA A 138 13.19 1.89 4.04
CA ALA A 138 12.98 3.01 4.95
C ALA A 138 11.48 3.32 5.05
N SER A 139 10.89 2.96 6.15
CA SER A 139 9.45 3.12 6.45
C SER A 139 9.07 4.52 6.94
N THR A 140 9.88 5.50 6.65
CA THR A 140 9.60 6.92 6.93
C THR A 140 9.45 7.61 5.59
N PHE A 141 8.22 7.98 5.21
CA PHE A 141 8.00 8.90 4.10
C PHE A 141 8.96 10.07 4.30
N GLY A 142 10.00 10.22 3.45
CA GLY A 142 11.17 11.07 3.60
C GLY A 142 10.89 12.57 3.82
N MET A 143 10.01 12.84 4.78
CA MET A 143 9.50 14.15 5.12
C MET A 143 10.08 14.65 6.42
N THR A 144 10.65 15.83 6.39
CA THR A 144 11.01 16.54 7.63
C THR A 144 9.74 16.84 8.43
N GLY A 145 9.85 16.84 9.76
CA GLY A 145 8.74 17.22 10.63
C GLY A 145 8.24 18.62 10.27
N PHE A 146 6.94 18.87 10.49
CA PHE A 146 6.37 20.20 10.29
C PHE A 146 7.06 21.23 11.21
N THR A 147 7.68 22.23 10.64
CA THR A 147 8.56 23.19 11.33
C THR A 147 7.90 24.56 11.57
N GLY A 148 6.64 24.76 11.15
CA GLY A 148 5.92 26.00 11.38
C GLY A 148 5.90 26.38 12.86
N LYS A 149 6.50 27.52 13.22
CA LYS A 149 6.47 28.08 14.56
C LYS A 149 5.36 29.12 14.64
N THR A 150 4.57 29.07 15.70
CA THR A 150 3.56 30.09 15.98
C THR A 150 4.08 31.02 17.05
N SER A 151 4.03 32.33 16.79
CA SER A 151 4.37 33.37 17.77
C SER A 151 3.16 34.27 18.05
N GLY A 152 2.01 33.71 18.40
CA GLY A 152 0.86 34.55 18.73
C GLY A 152 -0.49 33.83 18.75
N ALA A 153 -1.54 34.60 19.08
CA ALA A 153 -2.94 34.17 19.01
C ALA A 153 -3.56 34.75 17.73
N GLY A 154 -3.84 33.92 16.72
CA GLY A 154 -4.44 34.38 15.46
C GLY A 154 -4.89 33.18 14.63
N LEU A 155 -5.51 33.44 13.46
CA LEU A 155 -5.93 32.40 12.53
C LEU A 155 -4.73 31.58 11.99
N ASP A 156 -3.60 32.25 11.80
CA ASP A 156 -2.33 31.61 11.41
C ASP A 156 -1.84 30.61 12.47
N ALA A 157 -1.95 30.97 13.75
CA ALA A 157 -1.63 30.10 14.87
C ALA A 157 -2.55 28.85 14.89
N MET A 158 -3.86 29.02 14.63
CA MET A 158 -4.81 27.91 14.55
C MET A 158 -4.48 26.96 13.38
N VAL A 159 -4.23 27.51 12.19
CA VAL A 159 -3.91 26.69 10.99
C VAL A 159 -2.58 25.96 11.18
N THR A 160 -1.59 26.61 11.75
CA THR A 160 -0.28 25.99 12.05
C THR A 160 -0.41 24.90 13.11
N ALA A 161 -1.19 25.13 14.16
CA ALA A 161 -1.45 24.12 15.19
C ALA A 161 -2.18 22.90 14.61
N LEU A 162 -3.19 23.13 13.76
CA LEU A 162 -3.90 22.08 13.05
C LEU A 162 -2.94 21.26 12.15
N MET A 163 -2.12 21.92 11.35
CA MET A 163 -1.16 21.23 10.49
C MET A 163 -0.12 20.45 11.31
N ARG A 164 0.36 21.00 12.41
CA ARG A 164 1.29 20.31 13.32
C ARG A 164 0.66 19.07 13.94
N ASP A 165 -0.62 19.13 14.30
CA ASP A 165 -1.34 18.03 14.92
C ASP A 165 -1.66 16.92 13.90
N VAL A 166 -1.98 17.29 12.65
CA VAL A 166 -2.36 16.34 11.59
C VAL A 166 -1.16 15.75 10.85
N TRP A 167 -0.13 16.56 10.59
CA TRP A 167 0.99 16.20 9.72
C TRP A 167 1.68 14.90 10.11
N GLN A 168 2.21 14.85 11.31
CA GLN A 168 2.97 13.69 11.78
C GLN A 168 2.10 12.42 11.90
N PRO A 169 0.90 12.45 12.53
CA PRO A 169 0.06 11.27 12.62
C PRO A 169 -0.49 10.80 11.27
N PHE A 170 -0.79 11.71 10.34
CA PHE A 170 -1.29 11.34 9.03
C PHE A 170 -0.19 10.71 8.17
N LEU A 171 0.92 11.41 7.96
CA LEU A 171 2.00 10.96 7.07
C LEU A 171 2.87 9.88 7.71
N GLY A 172 3.10 9.94 9.01
CA GLY A 172 3.93 8.95 9.71
C GLY A 172 3.21 7.67 10.09
N ASN A 173 1.88 7.69 10.23
CA ASN A 173 1.11 6.54 10.70
C ASN A 173 -0.01 6.12 9.74
N ALA A 174 -0.99 7.01 9.49
CA ALA A 174 -2.21 6.64 8.78
C ALA A 174 -1.95 6.32 7.30
N LEU A 175 -1.17 7.14 6.63
CA LEU A 175 -0.87 6.97 5.20
C LEU A 175 -0.05 5.70 4.92
N PRO A 176 1.07 5.41 5.64
CA PRO A 176 1.80 4.15 5.49
C PRO A 176 0.94 2.93 5.80
N ALA A 177 0.12 2.98 6.86
CA ALA A 177 -0.79 1.90 7.21
C ALA A 177 -1.81 1.63 6.09
N PHE A 178 -2.40 2.69 5.54
CA PHE A 178 -3.31 2.59 4.40
C PHE A 178 -2.63 1.99 3.17
N CYS A 179 -1.46 2.50 2.78
CA CYS A 179 -0.71 1.99 1.63
C CYS A 179 -0.37 0.51 1.79
N TYR A 180 0.06 0.11 2.99
CA TYR A 180 0.40 -1.27 3.28
C TYR A 180 -0.81 -2.20 3.21
N LEU A 181 -1.92 -1.84 3.86
CA LEU A 181 -3.15 -2.63 3.82
C LEU A 181 -3.73 -2.73 2.41
N ALA A 182 -3.79 -1.60 1.70
CA ALA A 182 -4.25 -1.56 0.32
C ALA A 182 -3.36 -2.41 -0.60
N GLY A 183 -2.04 -2.35 -0.40
CA GLY A 183 -1.08 -3.20 -1.12
C GLY A 183 -1.33 -4.69 -0.90
N ILE A 184 -1.52 -5.14 0.36
CA ILE A 184 -1.87 -6.54 0.66
C ILE A 184 -3.15 -6.95 -0.06
N VAL A 185 -4.21 -6.13 0.03
CA VAL A 185 -5.49 -6.41 -0.64
C VAL A 185 -5.30 -6.53 -2.16
N LEU A 186 -4.49 -5.65 -2.77
CA LEU A 186 -4.19 -5.74 -4.21
C LEU A 186 -3.41 -7.02 -4.56
N VAL A 187 -2.46 -7.46 -3.74
CA VAL A 187 -1.76 -8.75 -3.95
C VAL A 187 -2.76 -9.90 -3.90
N LEU A 188 -3.65 -9.93 -2.90
CA LEU A 188 -4.69 -10.96 -2.79
C LEU A 188 -5.62 -10.97 -4.01
N ILE A 189 -6.04 -9.79 -4.49
CA ILE A 189 -6.82 -9.64 -5.72
C ILE A 189 -6.03 -10.15 -6.92
N GLY A 190 -4.75 -9.80 -7.05
CA GLY A 190 -3.87 -10.26 -8.12
C GLY A 190 -3.75 -11.79 -8.18
N ILE A 191 -3.52 -12.43 -7.02
CA ILE A 191 -3.46 -13.89 -6.93
C ILE A 191 -4.81 -14.52 -7.32
N ASN A 192 -5.93 -13.98 -6.83
CA ASN A 192 -7.27 -14.47 -7.19
C ASN A 192 -7.54 -14.33 -8.69
N ARG A 193 -7.07 -13.25 -9.33
CA ARG A 193 -7.17 -13.07 -10.79
C ARG A 193 -6.35 -14.09 -11.55
N LEU A 194 -5.16 -14.46 -11.09
CA LEU A 194 -4.37 -15.56 -11.67
C LEU A 194 -5.15 -16.87 -11.65
N VAL A 195 -5.83 -17.17 -10.54
CA VAL A 195 -6.68 -18.35 -10.42
C VAL A 195 -7.83 -18.31 -11.42
N LYS A 196 -8.57 -17.21 -11.49
CA LYS A 196 -9.69 -17.03 -12.43
C LYS A 196 -9.25 -17.11 -13.89
N SER A 197 -8.15 -16.45 -14.25
CA SER A 197 -7.56 -16.52 -15.59
C SER A 197 -7.25 -17.98 -16.00
N SER A 198 -6.93 -18.83 -15.01
CA SER A 198 -6.70 -20.24 -15.27
C SER A 198 -7.97 -21.02 -15.57
N GLN A 199 -9.09 -20.64 -14.96
CA GLN A 199 -10.38 -21.37 -15.07
C GLN A 199 -11.14 -20.95 -16.34
N GLU A 200 -11.12 -19.68 -16.67
CA GLU A 200 -11.92 -19.08 -17.75
C GLU A 200 -11.17 -19.01 -19.08
N GLY A 201 -9.86 -19.32 -19.09
CA GLY A 201 -9.01 -19.29 -20.29
C GLY A 201 -8.99 -17.93 -20.98
N PRO A 202 -9.21 -17.84 -22.31
CA PRO A 202 -9.18 -16.57 -23.05
C PRO A 202 -10.27 -15.56 -22.64
N ARG A 203 -11.32 -16.01 -21.96
CA ARG A 203 -12.41 -15.15 -21.44
C ARG A 203 -12.13 -14.64 -20.04
N GLY A 204 -11.09 -15.14 -19.37
CA GLY A 204 -10.70 -14.73 -18.03
C GLY A 204 -10.10 -13.33 -17.97
N PRO A 205 -9.84 -12.83 -16.75
CA PRO A 205 -9.24 -11.51 -16.57
C PRO A 205 -7.91 -11.41 -17.32
N GLY A 206 -7.77 -10.34 -18.13
CA GLY A 206 -6.59 -10.13 -18.96
C GLY A 206 -5.28 -10.16 -18.17
N GLY A 207 -4.22 -10.78 -18.72
CA GLY A 207 -2.93 -10.90 -18.06
C GLY A 207 -2.30 -9.55 -17.72
N PHE A 208 -2.48 -8.53 -18.58
CA PHE A 208 -1.96 -7.18 -18.37
C PHE A 208 -2.61 -6.51 -17.13
N GLY A 209 -3.92 -6.62 -16.96
CA GLY A 209 -4.60 -6.11 -15.76
C GLY A 209 -4.11 -6.77 -14.47
N THR A 210 -3.77 -8.05 -14.50
CA THR A 210 -3.19 -8.76 -13.35
C THR A 210 -1.78 -8.26 -13.03
N ILE A 211 -0.93 -8.07 -14.05
CA ILE A 211 0.42 -7.50 -13.88
C ILE A 211 0.32 -6.11 -13.27
N MET A 212 -0.57 -5.24 -13.79
CA MET A 212 -0.78 -3.90 -13.25
C MET A 212 -1.32 -3.91 -11.81
N THR A 213 -2.10 -4.92 -11.42
CA THR A 213 -2.55 -5.06 -10.03
C THR A 213 -1.37 -5.33 -9.09
N PHE A 214 -0.44 -6.22 -9.46
CA PHE A 214 0.79 -6.45 -8.68
C PHE A 214 1.72 -5.23 -8.70
N LEU A 215 1.83 -4.55 -9.83
CA LEU A 215 2.64 -3.34 -9.96
C LEU A 215 2.09 -2.21 -9.08
N ALA A 216 0.78 -1.99 -9.07
CA ALA A 216 0.13 -1.04 -8.17
C ALA A 216 0.31 -1.42 -6.69
N ALA A 217 0.23 -2.71 -6.35
CA ALA A 217 0.52 -3.19 -5.00
C ALA A 217 1.96 -2.87 -4.58
N GLY A 218 2.94 -3.14 -5.44
CA GLY A 218 4.35 -2.81 -5.20
C GLY A 218 4.58 -1.31 -5.03
N ALA A 219 3.93 -0.50 -5.87
CA ALA A 219 3.98 0.95 -5.76
C ALA A 219 3.41 1.47 -4.44
N LEU A 220 2.36 0.85 -3.91
CA LEU A 220 1.81 1.21 -2.59
C LEU A 220 2.73 0.78 -1.45
N PHE A 221 3.36 -0.41 -1.53
CA PHE A 221 4.32 -0.85 -0.51
C PHE A 221 5.58 0.01 -0.44
N SER A 222 5.97 0.62 -1.56
CA SER A 222 7.17 1.45 -1.70
C SER A 222 6.84 2.90 -2.10
N ALA A 223 5.68 3.40 -1.65
CA ALA A 223 5.19 4.71 -2.06
C ALA A 223 6.14 5.86 -1.68
N ASP A 224 6.80 5.76 -0.52
CA ASP A 224 7.84 6.69 -0.06
C ASP A 224 9.07 6.68 -0.98
N SER A 225 9.64 5.52 -1.24
CA SER A 225 10.81 5.39 -2.13
C SER A 225 10.50 5.82 -3.56
N MET A 226 9.27 5.56 -4.03
CA MET A 226 8.83 6.07 -5.33
C MET A 226 8.72 7.59 -5.34
N MET A 227 8.18 8.19 -4.28
CA MET A 227 8.11 9.65 -4.18
C MET A 227 9.50 10.27 -4.10
N GLU A 228 10.42 9.66 -3.34
CA GLU A 228 11.83 10.07 -3.29
C GLU A 228 12.47 10.00 -4.69
N ALA A 229 12.28 8.92 -5.43
CA ALA A 229 12.74 8.80 -6.80
C ALA A 229 12.19 9.90 -7.72
N TRP A 230 10.92 10.27 -7.57
CA TRP A 230 10.33 11.40 -8.27
C TRP A 230 10.96 12.74 -7.86
N SER A 231 11.16 12.96 -6.55
CA SER A 231 11.78 14.17 -6.02
C SER A 231 13.20 14.36 -6.53
N VAL A 232 14.02 13.30 -6.47
CA VAL A 232 15.39 13.32 -6.98
C VAL A 232 15.43 13.52 -8.50
N SER A 233 14.53 12.86 -9.24
CA SER A 233 14.48 12.97 -10.70
C SER A 233 14.07 14.35 -11.19
N LEU A 234 13.17 15.04 -10.46
CA LEU A 234 12.64 16.33 -10.86
C LEU A 234 13.43 17.51 -10.25
N PHE A 235 13.88 17.38 -9.01
CA PHE A 235 14.40 18.51 -8.22
C PHE A 235 15.80 18.29 -7.63
N THR A 236 16.42 17.12 -7.86
CA THR A 236 17.74 16.76 -7.27
C THR A 236 17.73 16.76 -5.73
N SER A 237 16.55 16.70 -5.10
CA SER A 237 16.34 16.69 -3.65
C SER A 237 15.67 15.39 -3.25
N ASP A 238 16.20 14.74 -2.22
CA ASP A 238 15.68 13.48 -1.65
C ASP A 238 14.67 13.70 -0.52
N THR A 239 14.54 14.93 -0.01
CA THR A 239 13.67 15.26 1.13
C THR A 239 12.62 16.28 0.77
N VAL A 240 11.37 16.01 1.18
CA VAL A 240 10.29 16.99 1.12
C VAL A 240 10.33 17.87 2.35
N THR A 241 10.44 19.19 2.15
CA THR A 241 10.48 20.14 3.25
C THR A 241 9.22 21.02 3.25
N THR A 242 8.79 21.40 4.45
CA THR A 242 7.74 22.43 4.65
C THR A 242 8.32 23.76 5.12
N GLN A 243 9.65 23.87 5.13
CA GLN A 243 10.34 25.08 5.58
C GLN A 243 10.25 26.17 4.50
N ALA A 244 9.98 27.38 4.95
CA ALA A 244 9.97 28.55 4.09
C ALA A 244 10.73 29.70 4.79
N ALA A 245 11.67 30.33 4.11
CA ALA A 245 12.43 31.47 4.61
C ALA A 245 12.30 32.63 3.66
N LEU A 246 11.84 33.78 4.16
CA LEU A 246 11.80 35.03 3.39
C LEU A 246 13.23 35.50 3.08
N GLN A 247 13.54 35.73 1.83
CA GLN A 247 14.85 36.26 1.39
C GLN A 247 14.95 37.78 1.65
N TYR A 248 13.84 38.47 1.49
CA TYR A 248 13.81 39.93 1.73
C TYR A 248 13.06 40.25 3.03
N THR A 249 13.79 40.72 4.01
CA THR A 249 13.27 41.01 5.36
C THR A 249 13.36 42.49 5.73
N ALA A 250 13.78 43.39 4.80
CA ALA A 250 13.93 44.80 5.08
C ALA A 250 12.56 45.45 5.41
N GLY A 251 12.49 46.06 6.59
CA GLY A 251 11.27 46.72 7.03
C GLY A 251 10.21 45.86 7.72
N THR A 252 10.44 44.53 7.86
CA THR A 252 9.52 43.63 8.56
C THR A 252 10.04 43.27 9.96
N SER A 253 9.15 43.23 10.95
CA SER A 253 9.47 42.75 12.28
C SER A 253 9.63 41.21 12.29
N LYS A 254 10.37 40.65 13.26
CA LYS A 254 10.50 39.16 13.40
C LYS A 254 9.15 38.50 13.59
N VAL A 255 8.21 39.14 14.27
CA VAL A 255 6.86 38.64 14.50
C VAL A 255 6.10 38.50 13.18
N GLU A 256 6.16 39.49 12.29
CA GLU A 256 5.54 39.46 10.96
C GLU A 256 6.18 38.36 10.09
N GLN A 257 7.51 38.23 10.13
CA GLN A 257 8.22 37.15 9.41
C GLN A 257 7.75 35.76 9.90
N ASP A 258 7.66 35.54 11.22
CA ASP A 258 7.22 34.27 11.80
C ASP A 258 5.76 33.96 11.41
N HIS A 259 4.86 34.94 11.36
CA HIS A 259 3.48 34.76 10.88
C HIS A 259 3.44 34.33 9.41
N VAL A 260 4.19 34.99 8.53
CA VAL A 260 4.24 34.65 7.11
C VAL A 260 4.84 33.27 6.90
N HIS A 261 5.93 32.94 7.59
CA HIS A 261 6.53 31.61 7.55
C HIS A 261 5.55 30.53 7.99
N ALA A 262 4.80 30.76 9.06
CA ALA A 262 3.82 29.84 9.59
C ALA A 262 2.71 29.52 8.58
N VAL A 263 2.16 30.57 7.95
CA VAL A 263 1.09 30.43 6.94
C VAL A 263 1.61 29.69 5.69
N ILE A 264 2.77 30.09 5.16
CA ILE A 264 3.34 29.46 3.97
C ILE A 264 3.65 27.99 4.25
N SER A 265 4.30 27.68 5.38
CA SER A 265 4.60 26.29 5.76
C SER A 265 3.33 25.44 5.91
N ALA A 266 2.25 26.01 6.45
CA ALA A 266 0.97 25.33 6.59
C ALA A 266 0.31 25.03 5.23
N ILE A 267 0.39 25.99 4.28
CA ILE A 267 -0.12 25.79 2.92
C ILE A 267 0.67 24.68 2.20
N ILE A 268 2.00 24.70 2.29
CA ILE A 268 2.85 23.67 1.68
C ILE A 268 2.52 22.28 2.28
N ALA A 269 2.39 22.19 3.60
CA ALA A 269 2.02 20.97 4.29
C ALA A 269 0.66 20.44 3.81
N PHE A 270 -0.34 21.32 3.70
CA PHE A 270 -1.66 20.94 3.19
C PHE A 270 -1.59 20.44 1.74
N MET A 271 -0.86 21.14 0.87
CA MET A 271 -0.67 20.75 -0.52
C MET A 271 0.07 19.41 -0.64
N ALA A 272 1.05 19.15 0.22
CA ALA A 272 1.74 17.86 0.24
C ALA A 272 0.82 16.70 0.65
N ILE A 273 -0.08 16.89 1.63
CA ILE A 273 -1.11 15.89 1.98
C ILE A 273 -2.00 15.58 0.77
N LEU A 274 -2.51 16.61 0.08
CA LEU A 274 -3.31 16.44 -1.12
C LEU A 274 -2.51 15.77 -2.25
N GLY A 275 -1.24 16.11 -2.37
CA GLY A 275 -0.31 15.52 -3.33
C GLY A 275 -0.15 14.00 -3.12
N TRP A 276 0.03 13.56 -1.88
CA TRP A 276 0.11 12.15 -1.53
C TRP A 276 -1.17 11.39 -1.87
N ILE A 277 -2.33 11.94 -1.51
CA ILE A 277 -3.63 11.34 -1.85
C ILE A 277 -3.78 11.22 -3.37
N SER A 278 -3.41 12.28 -4.11
CA SER A 278 -3.45 12.27 -5.57
C SER A 278 -2.50 11.23 -6.17
N PHE A 279 -1.26 11.14 -5.68
CA PHE A 279 -0.27 10.18 -6.15
C PHE A 279 -0.75 8.72 -5.98
N ILE A 280 -1.26 8.38 -4.81
CA ILE A 280 -1.83 7.05 -4.54
C ILE A 280 -3.02 6.77 -5.47
N ARG A 281 -3.92 7.76 -5.64
CA ARG A 281 -5.06 7.63 -6.56
C ARG A 281 -4.62 7.38 -8.00
N GLY A 282 -3.51 7.97 -8.44
CA GLY A 282 -2.94 7.73 -9.76
C GLY A 282 -2.67 6.25 -10.04
N TRP A 283 -2.10 5.52 -9.06
CA TRP A 283 -1.85 4.09 -9.18
C TRP A 283 -3.13 3.26 -9.30
N PHE A 284 -4.18 3.61 -8.54
CA PHE A 284 -5.48 2.94 -8.66
C PHE A 284 -6.12 3.18 -10.03
N ILE A 285 -6.04 4.42 -10.57
CA ILE A 285 -6.56 4.73 -11.90
C ILE A 285 -5.80 3.95 -12.98
N LEU A 286 -4.47 3.89 -12.93
CA LEU A 286 -3.67 3.12 -13.89
C LEU A 286 -4.01 1.62 -13.86
N ARG A 287 -4.23 1.07 -12.66
CA ARG A 287 -4.72 -0.29 -12.50
C ARG A 287 -6.08 -0.47 -13.17
N ASP A 288 -7.04 0.41 -12.90
CA ASP A 288 -8.41 0.33 -13.45
C ASP A 288 -8.40 0.42 -14.98
N VAL A 289 -7.55 1.27 -15.57
CA VAL A 289 -7.33 1.31 -17.04
C VAL A 289 -6.84 -0.03 -17.55
N ALA A 290 -5.85 -0.63 -16.88
CA ALA A 290 -5.29 -1.92 -17.30
C ALA A 290 -6.29 -3.08 -17.13
N GLU A 291 -7.26 -2.93 -16.23
CA GLU A 291 -8.38 -3.86 -16.05
C GLU A 291 -9.48 -3.69 -17.10
N GLY A 292 -9.36 -2.68 -17.98
CA GLY A 292 -10.32 -2.41 -19.05
C GLY A 292 -11.54 -1.60 -18.61
N ASN A 293 -11.44 -0.88 -17.48
CA ASN A 293 -12.50 0.02 -17.04
C ASN A 293 -12.62 1.20 -18.02
N GLN A 294 -13.72 1.29 -18.75
CA GLN A 294 -13.95 2.33 -19.77
C GLN A 294 -14.07 3.75 -19.19
N GLN A 295 -14.37 3.88 -17.89
CA GLN A 295 -14.47 5.17 -17.22
C GLN A 295 -13.10 5.68 -16.75
N ALA A 296 -12.08 4.82 -16.67
CA ALA A 296 -10.73 5.19 -16.28
C ALA A 296 -9.93 5.64 -17.49
N SER A 297 -9.21 6.76 -17.39
CA SER A 297 -8.36 7.30 -18.43
C SER A 297 -6.89 7.17 -18.05
N LEU A 298 -6.06 6.67 -18.98
CA LEU A 298 -4.61 6.59 -18.78
C LEU A 298 -4.01 7.97 -18.47
N MET A 299 -4.46 9.02 -19.19
CA MET A 299 -4.00 10.39 -18.95
C MET A 299 -4.39 10.89 -17.56
N ALA A 300 -5.59 10.54 -17.07
CA ALA A 300 -5.98 10.89 -15.71
C ALA A 300 -5.07 10.21 -14.67
N GLY A 301 -4.70 8.94 -14.87
CA GLY A 301 -3.74 8.26 -14.01
C GLY A 301 -2.39 8.98 -13.95
N PHE A 302 -1.81 9.29 -15.10
CA PHE A 302 -0.56 10.05 -15.17
C PHE A 302 -0.67 11.45 -14.58
N THR A 303 -1.76 12.18 -14.87
CA THR A 303 -1.98 13.51 -14.30
C THR A 303 -2.03 13.48 -12.77
N HIS A 304 -2.67 12.45 -12.19
CA HIS A 304 -2.69 12.26 -10.74
C HIS A 304 -1.31 11.91 -10.16
N LEU A 305 -0.50 11.11 -10.86
CA LEU A 305 0.86 10.79 -10.43
C LEU A 305 1.78 12.01 -10.49
N PHE A 306 1.87 12.67 -11.65
CA PHE A 306 2.71 13.85 -11.84
C PHE A 306 2.25 15.02 -10.98
N GLY A 307 0.96 15.34 -11.00
CA GLY A 307 0.39 16.41 -10.19
C GLY A 307 0.55 16.15 -8.70
N GLY A 308 0.40 14.89 -8.27
CA GLY A 308 0.67 14.47 -6.90
C GLY A 308 2.13 14.67 -6.50
N ALA A 309 3.07 14.21 -7.32
CA ALA A 309 4.51 14.38 -7.07
C ALA A 309 4.92 15.85 -7.04
N LEU A 310 4.40 16.69 -7.95
CA LEU A 310 4.65 18.13 -7.95
C LEU A 310 4.06 18.82 -6.70
N ALA A 311 2.85 18.42 -6.28
CA ALA A 311 2.20 19.00 -5.10
C ALA A 311 2.91 18.62 -3.80
N VAL A 312 3.44 17.39 -3.70
CA VAL A 312 4.29 16.98 -2.57
C VAL A 312 5.59 17.78 -2.54
N ASN A 313 6.18 18.04 -3.70
CA ASN A 313 7.42 18.81 -3.87
C ASN A 313 7.18 20.27 -4.24
N LEU A 314 6.12 20.87 -3.70
CA LEU A 314 5.75 22.25 -4.05
C LEU A 314 6.84 23.25 -3.69
N GLY A 315 7.54 23.07 -2.57
CA GLY A 315 8.65 23.94 -2.15
C GLY A 315 9.77 24.01 -3.20
N PRO A 316 10.44 22.90 -3.52
CA PRO A 316 11.43 22.85 -4.60
C PRO A 316 10.93 23.37 -5.94
N LEU A 317 9.69 23.06 -6.32
CA LEU A 317 9.06 23.58 -7.54
C LEU A 317 9.02 25.12 -7.54
N LEU A 318 8.58 25.71 -6.44
CA LEU A 318 8.52 27.18 -6.32
C LEU A 318 9.91 27.82 -6.34
N ASN A 319 10.94 27.17 -5.76
CA ASN A 319 12.32 27.64 -5.87
C ASN A 319 12.79 27.70 -7.33
N HIS A 320 12.52 26.67 -8.12
CA HIS A 320 12.88 26.65 -9.54
C HIS A 320 12.11 27.73 -10.35
N VAL A 321 10.82 27.92 -10.07
CA VAL A 321 10.01 28.97 -10.70
C VAL A 321 10.58 30.36 -10.36
N GLN A 322 10.89 30.63 -9.09
CA GLN A 322 11.47 31.89 -8.66
C GLN A 322 12.86 32.14 -9.29
N ALA A 323 13.69 31.10 -9.39
CA ALA A 323 14.98 31.21 -10.06
C ALA A 323 14.82 31.57 -11.56
N THR A 324 13.86 30.95 -12.24
CA THR A 324 13.56 31.23 -13.66
C THR A 324 13.07 32.68 -13.86
N LEU A 325 12.32 33.22 -12.90
CA LEU A 325 11.80 34.59 -12.94
C LEU A 325 12.80 35.62 -12.45
N GLY A 326 13.99 35.21 -11.99
CA GLY A 326 15.00 36.11 -11.43
C GLY A 326 14.65 36.68 -10.05
N LEU A 327 13.71 36.07 -9.32
CA LEU A 327 13.21 36.53 -8.04
C LEU A 327 14.01 36.01 -6.83
N GLY A 328 15.14 35.34 -7.04
CA GLY A 328 15.91 34.67 -5.99
C GLY A 328 16.32 35.58 -4.81
N ALA A 329 16.49 36.87 -5.02
CA ALA A 329 16.86 37.82 -3.96
C ALA A 329 15.65 38.37 -3.17
N TYR A 330 14.44 38.26 -3.72
CA TYR A 330 13.21 38.85 -3.16
C TYR A 330 12.15 37.82 -2.82
N GLY A 331 12.38 36.56 -3.18
CA GLY A 331 11.43 35.48 -3.04
C GLY A 331 11.41 34.86 -1.65
N VAL A 332 10.82 33.65 -1.61
CA VAL A 332 10.81 32.74 -0.45
C VAL A 332 11.69 31.56 -0.77
N ASN A 333 12.65 31.28 0.08
CA ASN A 333 13.46 30.06 -0.06
C ASN A 333 12.75 28.90 0.65
N PHE A 334 12.51 27.83 -0.08
CA PHE A 334 11.95 26.57 0.41
C PHE A 334 13.09 25.56 0.52
N GLY A 335 13.69 25.46 1.71
CA GLY A 335 14.89 24.65 1.95
C GLY A 335 14.69 23.50 2.87
#